data_5ede59f3e5514388d9b9e47bcd2b72d5
#
_entry.id   5ede59f3e5514388d9b9e47bcd2b72d5
#
_cell.length_a   1.000
_cell.length_b   1.000
_cell.length_c   1.000
_cell.angle_alpha   90.00
_cell.angle_beta   90.00
_cell.angle_gamma   90.00
#
_symmetry.space_group_name_H-M   'P 1'
#
loop_
_entity.id
_entity.type
_entity.pdbx_description
1 polymer ?
#
loop_
_entity_poly.entity_id
_entity_poly.type
_entity_poly.pdbx_seq_one_letter_code
_entity_poly.pdbx_strand_id
1 'polypeptide(L)'
;AYLKTSGGKGYHVVVPWRPAAGWDAFYAFARRVAEVMEQKWPERYTANMRKNRRAGKIFIDWARNGRGATSVAPYSLRARPGAKVSMPIAWEELDTVAPDGVDIREALRRLGERDPWEGFFRQDQILR
;
A
#
# COMPACT_ATOMS: atom_id res chain seq x y z
N ALA A 1 -7.07 4.13 7.28
CA ALA A 1 -6.05 3.62 6.36
C ALA A 1 -4.93 2.92 7.12
N TYR A 2 -4.40 1.89 6.53
CA TYR A 2 -3.40 1.02 7.15
C TYR A 2 -2.19 0.90 6.23
N LEU A 3 -1.02 0.74 6.82
CA LEU A 3 0.25 0.76 6.10
C LEU A 3 0.91 -0.62 6.15
N LYS A 4 1.52 -1.04 5.04
CA LYS A 4 2.38 -2.22 5.01
C LYS A 4 3.55 -2.02 4.06
N THR A 5 4.64 -2.73 4.32
CA THR A 5 5.75 -2.81 3.37
C THR A 5 5.32 -3.62 2.16
N SER A 6 5.87 -3.32 0.99
CA SER A 6 5.61 -4.16 -0.18
C SER A 6 6.51 -5.40 -0.23
N GLY A 7 7.58 -5.41 0.54
CA GLY A 7 8.65 -6.39 0.39
C GLY A 7 9.53 -6.12 -0.82
N GLY A 8 9.38 -4.97 -1.42
CA GLY A 8 10.11 -4.53 -2.63
C GLY A 8 10.48 -3.07 -2.54
N LYS A 9 9.99 -2.26 -3.45
CA LYS A 9 10.44 -0.86 -3.61
C LYS A 9 9.56 0.18 -2.91
N GLY A 10 8.37 -0.18 -2.45
CA GLY A 10 7.44 0.81 -1.92
C GLY A 10 6.59 0.30 -0.78
N TYR A 11 5.63 1.11 -0.41
CA TYR A 11 4.65 0.82 0.63
C TYR A 11 3.27 0.70 0.01
N HIS A 12 2.39 -0.04 0.68
CA HIS A 12 0.98 -0.08 0.34
C HIS A 12 0.17 0.59 1.43
N VAL A 13 -0.71 1.51 1.02
CA VAL A 13 -1.73 2.08 1.89
C VAL A 13 -3.02 1.34 1.58
N VAL A 14 -3.56 0.66 2.57
CA VAL A 14 -4.73 -0.21 2.41
C VAL A 14 -5.90 0.37 3.17
N VAL A 15 -7.02 0.54 2.48
CA VAL A 15 -8.24 1.09 3.07
C VAL A 15 -9.33 0.01 3.02
N PRO A 16 -9.79 -0.50 4.17
CA PRO A 16 -10.88 -1.47 4.21
C PRO A 16 -12.21 -0.77 3.99
N TRP A 17 -13.05 -1.37 3.13
CA TRP A 17 -14.37 -0.85 2.80
C TRP A 17 -15.43 -1.93 2.97
N ARG A 18 -16.61 -1.55 3.39
CA ARG A 18 -17.77 -2.42 3.22
C ARG A 18 -18.11 -2.53 1.72
N PRO A 19 -18.50 -3.71 1.23
CA PRO A 19 -18.78 -3.90 -0.19
C PRO A 19 -20.13 -3.26 -0.57
N ALA A 20 -20.11 -1.94 -0.83
CA ALA A 20 -21.29 -1.16 -1.23
C ALA A 20 -21.14 -0.55 -2.62
N ALA A 21 -19.97 -0.67 -3.25
CA ALA A 21 -19.68 -0.15 -4.58
C ALA A 21 -18.94 -1.22 -5.39
N GLY A 22 -18.98 -1.11 -6.70
CA GLY A 22 -18.32 -2.04 -7.61
C GLY A 22 -16.88 -1.68 -7.91
N TRP A 23 -16.21 -2.51 -8.69
CA TRP A 23 -14.81 -2.36 -9.08
C TRP A 23 -14.52 -1.02 -9.74
N ASP A 24 -15.37 -0.57 -10.65
CA ASP A 24 -15.15 0.68 -11.39
C ASP A 24 -15.16 1.90 -10.47
N ALA A 25 -16.00 1.89 -9.45
CA ALA A 25 -16.07 2.98 -8.47
C ALA A 25 -14.79 3.06 -7.63
N PHE A 26 -14.28 1.93 -7.16
CA PHE A 26 -13.02 1.89 -6.40
C PHE A 26 -11.82 2.27 -7.26
N TYR A 27 -11.78 1.81 -8.49
CA TYR A 27 -10.73 2.16 -9.43
C TYR A 27 -10.70 3.67 -9.69
N ALA A 28 -11.87 4.25 -9.98
CA ALA A 28 -12.00 5.69 -10.22
C ALA A 28 -11.63 6.50 -8.97
N PHE A 29 -12.03 6.05 -7.80
CA PHE A 29 -11.68 6.68 -6.53
C PHE A 29 -10.16 6.70 -6.31
N ALA A 30 -9.51 5.55 -6.47
CA ALA A 30 -8.06 5.45 -6.28
C ALA A 30 -7.31 6.34 -7.26
N ARG A 31 -7.72 6.36 -8.51
CA ARG A 31 -7.15 7.24 -9.53
C ARG A 31 -7.32 8.72 -9.15
N ARG A 32 -8.50 9.08 -8.68
CA ARG A 32 -8.79 10.46 -8.28
C ARG A 32 -7.93 10.90 -7.10
N VAL A 33 -7.72 10.03 -6.12
CA VAL A 33 -6.81 10.31 -4.99
C VAL A 33 -5.40 10.60 -5.49
N ALA A 34 -4.88 9.75 -6.39
CA ALA A 34 -3.54 9.95 -6.96
C ALA A 34 -3.44 11.27 -7.73
N GLU A 35 -4.46 11.59 -8.53
CA GLU A 35 -4.49 12.84 -9.30
C GLU A 35 -4.55 14.07 -8.40
N VAL A 36 -5.33 14.03 -7.33
CA VAL A 36 -5.41 15.14 -6.35
C VAL A 36 -4.08 15.34 -5.66
N MET A 37 -3.40 14.27 -5.27
CA MET A 37 -2.07 14.37 -4.65
C MET A 37 -1.05 14.95 -5.61
N GLU A 38 -1.08 14.55 -6.88
CA GLU A 38 -0.22 15.11 -7.91
C GLU A 38 -0.48 16.60 -8.10
N GLN A 39 -1.74 17.03 -8.13
CA GLN A 39 -2.10 18.44 -8.25
C GLN A 39 -1.64 19.28 -7.07
N LYS A 40 -1.74 18.74 -5.84
CA LYS A 40 -1.36 19.46 -4.64
C LYS A 40 0.15 19.53 -4.44
N TRP A 41 0.86 18.46 -4.79
CA TRP A 41 2.31 18.35 -4.56
C TRP A 41 3.01 17.80 -5.82
N PRO A 42 3.00 18.57 -6.93
CA PRO A 42 3.52 18.06 -8.20
C PRO A 42 5.03 17.78 -8.18
N GLU A 43 5.78 18.39 -7.25
CA GLU A 43 7.20 18.09 -7.08
C GLU A 43 7.46 16.76 -6.38
N ARG A 44 6.47 16.25 -5.65
CA ARG A 44 6.61 15.05 -4.82
C ARG A 44 5.99 13.81 -5.44
N TYR A 45 4.85 13.97 -6.10
CA TYR A 45 4.01 12.84 -6.52
C TYR A 45 3.67 12.89 -8.00
N THR A 46 3.52 11.71 -8.57
CA THR A 46 2.99 11.56 -9.93
C THR A 46 1.98 10.41 -9.97
N ALA A 47 0.91 10.59 -10.73
CA ALA A 47 -0.07 9.56 -11.05
C ALA A 47 0.22 8.91 -12.40
N ASN A 48 1.29 9.32 -13.09
CA ASN A 48 1.64 8.82 -14.41
C ASN A 48 2.43 7.51 -14.31
N MET A 49 1.93 6.46 -14.94
CA MET A 49 2.53 5.13 -14.92
C MET A 49 3.86 5.02 -15.68
N ARG A 50 4.19 6.00 -16.53
CA ARG A 50 5.44 5.99 -17.30
C ARG A 50 6.63 6.26 -16.38
N LYS A 51 7.61 5.35 -16.42
CA LYS A 51 8.80 5.44 -15.55
C LYS A 51 9.59 6.73 -15.76
N ASN A 52 9.65 7.26 -17.00
CA ASN A 52 10.38 8.49 -17.30
C ASN A 52 9.75 9.75 -16.67
N ARG A 53 8.53 9.64 -16.16
CA ARG A 53 7.84 10.74 -15.45
C ARG A 53 8.02 10.68 -13.93
N ARG A 54 8.74 9.65 -13.42
CA ARG A 54 8.90 9.42 -11.99
C ARG A 54 10.19 10.00 -11.41
N ALA A 55 11.06 10.59 -12.23
CA ALA A 55 12.35 11.10 -11.77
C ALA A 55 12.16 12.08 -10.60
N GLY A 56 12.72 11.73 -9.44
CA GLY A 56 12.61 12.53 -8.22
C GLY A 56 11.23 12.57 -7.58
N LYS A 57 10.29 11.74 -8.03
CA LYS A 57 8.91 11.73 -7.54
C LYS A 57 8.48 10.35 -7.09
N ILE A 58 7.52 10.32 -6.16
CA ILE A 58 6.86 9.09 -5.74
C ILE A 58 5.68 8.84 -6.70
N PHE A 59 5.70 7.68 -7.35
CA PHE A 59 4.56 7.24 -8.14
C PHE A 59 3.49 6.66 -7.21
N ILE A 60 2.27 7.18 -7.33
CA ILE A 60 1.10 6.66 -6.61
C ILE A 60 0.40 5.66 -7.54
N ASP A 61 0.59 4.39 -7.26
CA ASP A 61 0.03 3.31 -8.07
C ASP A 61 -1.44 3.10 -7.71
N TRP A 62 -2.30 3.57 -8.59
CA TRP A 62 -3.76 3.46 -8.45
C TRP A 62 -4.34 2.32 -9.28
N ALA A 63 -3.59 1.84 -10.28
CA ALA A 63 -4.11 0.89 -11.28
C ALA A 63 -4.39 -0.50 -10.70
N ARG A 64 -3.75 -0.87 -9.59
CA ARG A 64 -3.94 -2.17 -8.93
C ARG A 64 -5.30 -2.31 -8.25
N ASN A 65 -6.12 -1.26 -8.24
CA ASN A 65 -7.48 -1.31 -7.73
C ASN A 65 -8.50 -1.77 -8.78
N GLY A 66 -8.05 -2.07 -9.98
CA GLY A 66 -8.90 -2.57 -11.06
C GLY A 66 -9.20 -4.06 -10.93
N ARG A 67 -10.32 -4.47 -11.50
CA ARG A 67 -10.72 -5.88 -11.54
C ARG A 67 -9.64 -6.72 -12.24
N GLY A 68 -9.30 -7.86 -11.65
CA GLY A 68 -8.27 -8.75 -12.19
C GLY A 68 -6.84 -8.34 -11.90
N ALA A 69 -6.59 -7.16 -11.35
CA ALA A 69 -5.27 -6.76 -10.90
C ALA A 69 -4.87 -7.56 -9.65
N THR A 70 -3.57 -7.80 -9.49
CA THR A 70 -3.05 -8.54 -8.35
C THR A 70 -2.17 -7.64 -7.49
N SER A 71 -2.14 -7.91 -6.21
CA SER A 71 -1.27 -7.25 -5.24
C SER A 71 -0.85 -8.25 -4.19
N VAL A 72 0.34 -8.08 -3.63
CA VAL A 72 0.83 -8.96 -2.59
C VAL A 72 -0.04 -8.83 -1.34
N ALA A 73 -0.48 -9.96 -0.80
CA ALA A 73 -1.27 -9.97 0.44
C ALA A 73 -0.38 -9.67 1.66
N PRO A 74 -0.96 -9.12 2.74
CA PRO A 74 -0.23 -8.98 4.00
C PRO A 74 0.35 -10.32 4.46
N TYR A 75 1.54 -10.26 5.05
CA TYR A 75 2.30 -11.40 5.57
C TYR A 75 2.85 -12.36 4.51
N SER A 76 2.70 -12.05 3.24
CA SER A 76 3.23 -12.89 2.15
C SER A 76 4.70 -12.61 1.88
N LEU A 77 5.41 -13.67 1.52
CA LEU A 77 6.79 -13.59 1.04
C LEU A 77 6.80 -13.15 -0.43
N ARG A 78 7.80 -12.34 -0.78
CA ARG A 78 8.06 -11.97 -2.17
C ARG A 78 9.07 -12.91 -2.79
N ALA A 79 8.82 -13.36 -4.01
CA ALA A 79 9.74 -14.18 -4.81
C ALA A 79 10.87 -13.30 -5.38
N ARG A 80 11.70 -12.79 -4.48
CA ARG A 80 12.84 -11.91 -4.78
C ARG A 80 14.03 -12.31 -3.92
N PRO A 81 15.27 -11.93 -4.30
CA PRO A 81 16.43 -12.13 -3.42
C PRO A 81 16.17 -11.59 -2.02
N GLY A 82 16.48 -12.39 -1.00
CA GLY A 82 16.21 -12.04 0.40
C GLY A 82 14.83 -12.42 0.91
N ALA A 83 13.89 -12.81 0.02
CA ALA A 83 12.54 -13.28 0.39
C ALA A 83 11.87 -12.38 1.43
N LYS A 84 11.72 -11.09 1.13
CA LYS A 84 11.15 -10.13 2.07
C LYS A 84 9.64 -10.30 2.18
N VAL A 85 9.11 -9.88 3.32
CA VAL A 85 7.69 -10.02 3.68
C VAL A 85 6.96 -8.71 3.45
N SER A 86 5.75 -8.79 2.89
CA SER A 86 4.81 -7.67 2.85
C SER A 86 4.17 -7.55 4.24
N MET A 87 4.78 -6.74 5.10
CA MET A 87 4.46 -6.71 6.52
C MET A 87 3.61 -5.51 6.90
N PRO A 88 2.45 -5.72 7.55
CA PRO A 88 1.74 -4.64 8.21
C PRO A 88 2.62 -3.94 9.23
N ILE A 89 2.64 -2.62 9.17
CA ILE A 89 3.42 -1.78 10.10
C ILE A 89 2.54 -0.62 10.58
N ALA A 90 2.95 0.00 11.68
CA ALA A 90 2.31 1.21 12.17
C ALA A 90 2.77 2.42 11.36
N TRP A 91 1.94 3.46 11.29
CA TRP A 91 2.30 4.69 10.58
C TRP A 91 3.57 5.35 11.13
N GLU A 92 3.81 5.22 12.42
CA GLU A 92 5.01 5.74 13.09
C GLU A 92 6.30 5.08 12.58
N GLU A 93 6.19 3.91 11.98
CA GLU A 93 7.34 3.17 11.47
C GLU A 93 7.71 3.53 10.02
N LEU A 94 6.96 4.43 9.38
CA LEU A 94 7.18 4.80 7.97
C LEU A 94 8.61 5.27 7.71
N ASP A 95 9.19 6.02 8.63
CA ASP A 95 10.55 6.56 8.48
C ASP A 95 11.65 5.61 8.94
N THR A 96 11.32 4.53 9.62
CA THR A 96 12.30 3.62 10.21
C THR A 96 12.33 2.23 9.61
N VAL A 97 11.25 1.82 8.96
CA VAL A 97 11.15 0.50 8.31
C VAL A 97 11.13 0.69 6.79
N ALA A 98 12.17 0.22 6.12
CA ALA A 98 12.27 0.29 4.66
C ALA A 98 11.21 -0.59 3.98
N PRO A 99 10.86 -0.32 2.72
CA PRO A 99 9.89 -1.15 1.99
C PRO A 99 10.28 -2.62 1.88
N ASP A 100 11.57 -2.93 1.93
CA ASP A 100 12.13 -4.28 1.94
C ASP A 100 12.85 -4.60 3.25
N GLY A 101 12.47 -3.92 4.33
CA GLY A 101 13.16 -4.00 5.62
C GLY A 101 12.74 -5.17 6.51
N VAL A 102 11.72 -5.96 6.11
CA VAL A 102 11.21 -7.04 6.96
C VAL A 102 11.45 -8.39 6.26
N ASP A 103 12.36 -9.18 6.81
CA ASP A 103 12.57 -10.57 6.40
C ASP A 103 11.71 -11.53 7.24
N ILE A 104 11.86 -12.83 7.01
CA ILE A 104 11.09 -13.85 7.74
C ILE A 104 11.31 -13.76 9.23
N ARG A 105 12.55 -13.58 9.68
CA ARG A 105 12.89 -13.53 11.11
C ARG A 105 12.23 -12.33 11.79
N GLU A 106 12.33 -11.17 11.16
CA GLU A 106 11.71 -9.95 11.67
C GLU A 106 10.19 -10.08 11.69
N ALA A 107 9.60 -10.67 10.65
CA ALA A 107 8.17 -10.90 10.60
C ALA A 107 7.69 -11.80 11.73
N LEU A 108 8.40 -12.89 12.00
CA LEU A 108 8.07 -13.80 13.11
C LEU A 108 8.17 -13.09 14.47
N ARG A 109 9.20 -12.27 14.66
CA ARG A 109 9.34 -11.46 15.87
C ARG A 109 8.16 -10.53 16.05
N ARG A 110 7.73 -9.84 14.98
CA ARG A 110 6.63 -8.89 15.02
C ARG A 110 5.28 -9.54 15.32
N LEU A 111 5.08 -10.78 14.94
CA LEU A 111 3.83 -11.50 15.27
C LEU A 111 3.62 -11.69 16.77
N GLY A 112 4.66 -11.61 17.58
CA GLY A 112 4.56 -11.64 19.04
C GLY A 112 4.20 -10.29 19.67
N GLU A 113 4.14 -9.23 18.88
CA GLU A 113 3.83 -7.89 19.35
C GLU A 113 2.39 -7.50 19.01
N ARG A 114 1.98 -6.28 19.40
CA ARG A 114 0.67 -5.74 19.06
C ARG A 114 0.49 -5.65 17.56
N ASP A 115 -0.68 -6.08 17.07
CA ASP A 115 -1.05 -6.00 15.66
C ASP A 115 -1.21 -4.52 15.25
N PRO A 116 -0.38 -3.99 14.33
CA PRO A 116 -0.52 -2.61 13.88
C PRO A 116 -1.81 -2.35 13.07
N TRP A 117 -2.45 -3.43 12.61
CA TRP A 117 -3.73 -3.37 11.89
C TRP A 117 -4.91 -3.79 12.75
N GLU A 118 -4.77 -3.68 14.07
CA GLU A 118 -5.89 -3.93 14.99
C GLU A 118 -7.10 -3.08 14.59
N GLY A 119 -8.25 -3.72 14.45
CA GLY A 119 -9.48 -3.05 14.04
C GLY A 119 -9.71 -3.02 12.53
N PHE A 120 -8.79 -3.55 11.71
CA PHE A 120 -8.92 -3.53 10.24
C PHE A 120 -10.25 -4.10 9.76
N PHE A 121 -10.64 -5.26 10.26
CA PHE A 121 -11.89 -5.93 9.85
C PHE A 121 -13.15 -5.39 10.52
N ARG A 122 -13.00 -4.44 11.45
CA ARG A 122 -14.14 -3.80 12.13
C ARG A 122 -14.53 -2.46 11.53
N GLN A 123 -13.88 -2.05 10.45
CA GLN A 123 -14.18 -0.79 9.76
C GLN A 123 -15.54 -0.89 9.06
N ASP A 124 -16.34 0.16 9.19
CA ASP A 124 -17.72 0.20 8.68
C ASP A 124 -17.93 1.31 7.66
N GLN A 125 -16.86 1.73 7.02
CA GLN A 125 -16.91 2.79 6.01
C GLN A 125 -17.31 2.24 4.63
N ILE A 126 -18.00 3.05 3.87
CA ILE A 126 -18.41 2.74 2.51
C ILE A 126 -17.94 3.82 1.55
N LEU A 127 -17.67 3.44 0.31
CA LEU A 127 -17.37 4.39 -0.75
C LEU A 127 -18.69 4.95 -1.29
N ARG A 128 -18.81 6.28 -1.28
CA ARG A 128 -19.99 7.00 -1.76
C ARG A 128 -19.70 7.78 -3.03
#